data_a967a4fb792e306b6df8bd38696396e5
#
_entry.id   a967a4fb792e306b6df8bd38696396e5
#
_cell.length_a   1.000
_cell.length_b   1.000
_cell.length_c   1.000
_cell.angle_alpha   90.00
_cell.angle_beta   90.00
_cell.angle_gamma   90.00
#
_symmetry.space_group_name_H-M   'P 1'
#
loop_
_entity.id
_entity.type
_entity.pdbx_description
1 polymer ?
#
loop_
_entity_poly.entity_id
_entity_poly.type
_entity_poly.pdbx_seq_one_letter_code
_entity_poly.pdbx_strand_id
1 'polypeptide(L)'
;LFAYWTPKIIRHIDIRELPADHNPGVANAFMYGGFFCGLLSLILELAKGFVPVFLGQRFLDTHSLLFIPVLIAPVFGHAFPFFRKEKGGKAITASFGVLLGLFPEMRPAVYLAFFFIFFSLIVVVSPHSFRSVVTFGLFALCVLFTVKVPSIQIGSFLIAAVVIYRHFIKYLGEPLHIQLFKHTA
;
A
#
# COMPACT_ATOMS: atom_id res chain seq x y z
N LEU A 1 5.30 5.76 10.70
CA LEU A 1 5.83 5.39 9.38
C LEU A 1 7.23 4.83 9.54
N PHE A 2 7.38 3.51 9.45
CA PHE A 2 8.70 2.86 9.57
C PHE A 2 9.63 3.24 8.42
N ALA A 3 9.10 3.35 7.21
CA ALA A 3 9.86 3.78 6.04
C ALA A 3 10.49 5.18 6.20
N TYR A 4 9.93 6.03 7.06
CA TYR A 4 10.52 7.31 7.43
C TYR A 4 11.58 7.17 8.53
N TRP A 5 11.22 6.44 9.61
CA TRP A 5 12.06 6.37 10.80
C TRP A 5 13.33 5.54 10.61
N THR A 6 13.26 4.47 9.81
CA THR A 6 14.39 3.57 9.61
C THR A 6 15.60 4.29 8.99
N PRO A 7 15.48 4.99 7.85
CA PRO A 7 16.61 5.76 7.29
C PRO A 7 17.04 6.91 8.21
N LYS A 8 16.09 7.55 8.89
CA LYS A 8 16.40 8.68 9.78
C LYS A 8 17.23 8.24 10.99
N ILE A 9 16.92 7.10 11.60
CA ILE A 9 17.64 6.60 12.77
C ILE A 9 18.97 5.94 12.37
N ILE A 10 18.98 5.10 11.32
CA ILE A 10 20.15 4.28 10.97
C ILE A 10 21.17 5.06 10.16
N ARG A 11 20.71 5.94 9.26
CA ARG A 11 21.57 6.66 8.31
C ARG A 11 21.59 8.18 8.52
N HIS A 12 20.79 8.70 9.46
CA HIS A 12 20.61 10.13 9.71
C HIS A 12 20.10 10.91 8.47
N ILE A 13 19.33 10.23 7.59
CA ILE A 13 18.79 10.79 6.36
C ILE A 13 17.29 11.03 6.50
N ASP A 14 16.82 12.26 6.27
CA ASP A 14 15.40 12.56 6.15
C ASP A 14 14.93 12.36 4.70
N ILE A 15 14.37 11.17 4.42
CA ILE A 15 13.92 10.81 3.07
C ILE A 15 12.71 11.60 2.56
N ARG A 16 12.14 12.51 3.36
CA ARG A 16 11.03 13.38 2.89
C ARG A 16 11.56 14.59 2.13
N GLU A 17 12.84 14.95 2.32
CA GLU A 17 13.46 16.11 1.69
C GLU A 17 14.06 15.78 0.31
N LEU A 18 14.28 14.51 0.01
CA LEU A 18 15.02 14.06 -1.17
C LEU A 18 14.13 13.78 -2.40
N PRO A 19 12.98 13.05 -2.30
CA PRO A 19 12.14 12.78 -3.46
C PRO A 19 11.21 13.96 -3.78
N ALA A 20 10.94 14.17 -5.06
CA ALA A 20 10.06 15.25 -5.54
C ALA A 20 8.63 15.20 -4.95
N ASP A 21 8.11 13.99 -4.67
CA ASP A 21 6.77 13.80 -4.09
C ASP A 21 6.75 13.84 -2.55
N HIS A 22 7.90 14.08 -1.92
CA HIS A 22 8.06 14.11 -0.46
C HIS A 22 7.41 12.91 0.26
N ASN A 23 7.42 11.73 -0.38
CA ASN A 23 6.74 10.55 0.12
C ASN A 23 7.66 9.67 0.98
N PRO A 24 7.37 9.50 2.29
CA PRO A 24 8.13 8.60 3.15
C PRO A 24 7.77 7.12 2.90
N GLY A 25 7.97 6.64 1.68
CA GLY A 25 7.63 5.30 1.23
C GLY A 25 8.81 4.34 1.26
N VAL A 26 8.52 3.03 1.24
CA VAL A 26 9.52 1.95 1.25
C VAL A 26 10.47 2.05 0.04
N ALA A 27 9.96 2.40 -1.15
CA ALA A 27 10.80 2.60 -2.33
C ALA A 27 11.87 3.68 -2.10
N ASN A 28 11.48 4.81 -1.50
CA ASN A 28 12.41 5.89 -1.16
C ASN A 28 13.38 5.48 -0.03
N ALA A 29 12.94 4.62 0.91
CA ALA A 29 13.84 4.06 1.91
C ALA A 29 14.92 3.16 1.29
N PHE A 30 14.60 2.38 0.24
CA PHE A 30 15.60 1.64 -0.54
C PHE A 30 16.53 2.58 -1.31
N MET A 31 15.96 3.55 -2.01
CA MET A 31 16.70 4.44 -2.91
C MET A 31 17.69 5.35 -2.16
N TYR A 32 17.25 5.96 -1.10
CA TYR A 32 18.04 6.97 -0.35
C TYR A 32 18.66 6.43 0.94
N GLY A 33 18.01 5.47 1.61
CA GLY A 33 18.51 4.85 2.83
C GLY A 33 19.41 3.63 2.59
N GLY A 34 19.39 3.09 1.36
CA GLY A 34 20.11 1.88 0.97
C GLY A 34 19.34 0.59 1.31
N PHE A 35 19.91 -0.55 0.87
CA PHE A 35 19.24 -1.85 0.89
C PHE A 35 18.72 -2.26 2.28
N PHE A 36 19.56 -2.18 3.31
CA PHE A 36 19.18 -2.60 4.67
C PHE A 36 18.06 -1.76 5.27
N CYS A 37 18.13 -0.43 5.10
CA CYS A 37 17.04 0.46 5.55
C CYS A 37 15.75 0.19 4.80
N GLY A 38 15.82 -0.01 3.49
CA GLY A 38 14.67 -0.35 2.66
C GLY A 38 14.04 -1.68 3.06
N LEU A 39 14.85 -2.73 3.24
CA LEU A 39 14.39 -4.06 3.64
C LEU A 39 13.73 -4.05 5.01
N LEU A 40 14.37 -3.42 6.00
CA LEU A 40 13.81 -3.29 7.34
C LEU A 40 12.50 -2.49 7.31
N SER A 41 12.47 -1.39 6.55
CA SER A 41 11.25 -0.60 6.34
C SER A 41 10.13 -1.43 5.73
N LEU A 42 10.44 -2.25 4.71
CA LEU A 42 9.48 -3.14 4.05
C LEU A 42 8.87 -4.14 5.04
N ILE A 43 9.73 -4.84 5.79
CA ILE A 43 9.29 -5.83 6.78
C ILE A 43 8.39 -5.19 7.83
N LEU A 44 8.79 -4.06 8.40
CA LEU A 44 8.03 -3.39 9.45
C LEU A 44 6.72 -2.77 8.92
N GLU A 45 6.71 -2.24 7.70
CA GLU A 45 5.49 -1.71 7.07
C GLU A 45 4.50 -2.82 6.70
N LEU A 46 4.97 -3.99 6.26
CA LEU A 46 4.14 -5.18 6.05
C LEU A 46 3.62 -5.70 7.39
N ALA A 47 4.48 -5.86 8.38
CA ALA A 47 4.14 -6.41 9.69
C ALA A 47 3.06 -5.57 10.40
N LYS A 48 3.12 -4.25 10.33
CA LYS A 48 2.10 -3.39 10.97
C LYS A 48 0.70 -3.56 10.37
N GLY A 49 0.61 -3.96 9.09
CA GLY A 49 -0.67 -4.31 8.45
C GLY A 49 -1.06 -5.76 8.74
N PHE A 50 -0.11 -6.68 8.59
CA PHE A 50 -0.31 -8.12 8.75
C PHE A 50 -0.72 -8.51 10.17
N VAL A 51 0.04 -8.07 11.18
CA VAL A 51 -0.14 -8.54 12.56
C VAL A 51 -1.53 -8.22 13.12
N PRO A 52 -2.07 -6.99 13.02
CA PRO A 52 -3.40 -6.69 13.55
C PRO A 52 -4.50 -7.52 12.87
N VAL A 53 -4.40 -7.74 11.54
CA VAL A 53 -5.42 -8.49 10.81
C VAL A 53 -5.32 -9.98 11.12
N PHE A 54 -4.11 -10.55 11.09
CA PHE A 54 -3.88 -11.96 11.38
C PHE A 54 -4.29 -12.34 12.80
N LEU A 55 -4.01 -11.49 13.78
CA LEU A 55 -4.47 -11.69 15.15
C LEU A 55 -5.97 -11.39 15.31
N GLY A 56 -6.46 -10.35 14.64
CA GLY A 56 -7.86 -9.93 14.71
C GLY A 56 -8.84 -11.04 14.29
N GLN A 57 -8.47 -11.88 13.32
CA GLN A 57 -9.27 -13.05 12.89
C GLN A 57 -9.47 -14.10 14.01
N ARG A 58 -8.64 -14.09 15.05
CA ARG A 58 -8.77 -15.02 16.18
C ARG A 58 -9.80 -14.55 17.22
N PHE A 59 -10.11 -13.26 17.21
CA PHE A 59 -10.98 -12.64 18.23
C PHE A 59 -12.29 -12.12 17.65
N LEU A 60 -12.33 -11.88 16.33
CA LEU A 60 -13.48 -11.32 15.62
C LEU A 60 -13.85 -12.22 14.45
N ASP A 61 -15.15 -12.42 14.27
CA ASP A 61 -15.66 -13.07 13.06
C ASP A 61 -15.38 -12.21 11.83
N THR A 62 -14.67 -12.78 10.87
CA THR A 62 -14.36 -12.11 9.59
C THR A 62 -15.61 -11.79 8.77
N HIS A 63 -16.75 -12.48 8.99
CA HIS A 63 -18.02 -12.15 8.34
C HIS A 63 -18.73 -10.96 8.98
N SER A 64 -18.38 -10.59 10.22
CA SER A 64 -18.94 -9.43 10.89
C SER A 64 -18.42 -8.12 10.31
N LEU A 65 -19.31 -7.13 10.17
CA LEU A 65 -18.90 -5.77 9.76
C LEU A 65 -17.95 -5.10 10.77
N LEU A 66 -17.91 -5.58 12.03
CA LEU A 66 -16.95 -5.14 13.04
C LEU A 66 -15.50 -5.47 12.67
N PHE A 67 -15.27 -6.35 11.69
CA PHE A 67 -13.92 -6.64 11.19
C PHE A 67 -13.39 -5.56 10.25
N ILE A 68 -14.25 -4.73 9.65
CA ILE A 68 -13.85 -3.64 8.73
C ILE A 68 -12.82 -2.68 9.36
N PRO A 69 -13.02 -2.16 10.59
CA PRO A 69 -12.02 -1.32 11.26
C PRO A 69 -10.63 -1.97 11.37
N VAL A 70 -10.57 -3.29 11.59
CA VAL A 70 -9.29 -4.02 11.66
C VAL A 70 -8.55 -3.98 10.32
N LEU A 71 -9.29 -4.06 9.20
CA LEU A 71 -8.72 -3.99 7.86
C LEU A 71 -8.26 -2.57 7.50
N ILE A 72 -9.06 -1.56 7.82
CA ILE A 72 -8.79 -0.20 7.35
C ILE A 72 -7.84 0.59 8.24
N ALA A 73 -7.83 0.35 9.56
CA ALA A 73 -7.06 1.15 10.51
C ALA A 73 -5.55 1.23 10.21
N PRO A 74 -4.84 0.13 9.87
CA PRO A 74 -3.42 0.20 9.55
C PRO A 74 -3.11 1.03 8.29
N VAL A 75 -3.99 0.94 7.28
CA VAL A 75 -3.87 1.68 6.01
C VAL A 75 -4.19 3.15 6.22
N PHE A 76 -5.31 3.43 6.90
CA PHE A 76 -5.75 4.79 7.21
C PHE A 76 -4.74 5.52 8.10
N GLY A 77 -4.27 4.88 9.17
CA GLY A 77 -3.25 5.45 10.06
C GLY A 77 -1.90 5.67 9.37
N HIS A 78 -1.55 4.87 8.33
CA HIS A 78 -0.38 5.14 7.48
C HIS A 78 -0.61 6.35 6.57
N ALA A 79 -1.79 6.45 5.97
CA ALA A 79 -2.14 7.52 5.04
C ALA A 79 -2.36 8.87 5.74
N PHE A 80 -2.96 8.84 6.94
CA PHE A 80 -3.36 10.02 7.72
C PHE A 80 -2.90 9.89 9.19
N PRO A 81 -1.59 10.12 9.48
CA PRO A 81 -1.07 10.02 10.85
C PRO A 81 -1.62 11.13 11.74
N PHE A 82 -2.43 10.75 12.75
CA PHE A 82 -3.15 11.69 13.62
C PHE A 82 -2.24 12.49 14.57
N PHE A 83 -1.14 11.88 15.04
CA PHE A 83 -0.32 12.45 16.13
C PHE A 83 0.86 13.30 15.67
N ARG A 84 1.06 13.45 14.36
CA ARG A 84 2.20 14.22 13.83
C ARG A 84 1.80 15.01 12.60
N LYS A 85 2.33 16.23 12.49
CA LYS A 85 2.21 17.08 11.28
C LYS A 85 2.95 16.50 10.07
N GLU A 86 3.39 15.24 10.16
CA GLU A 86 4.07 14.53 9.09
C GLU A 86 3.09 14.17 7.98
N LYS A 87 3.47 14.46 6.75
CA LYS A 87 2.69 14.03 5.59
C LYS A 87 2.71 12.50 5.54
N GLY A 88 1.54 11.85 5.66
CA GLY A 88 1.40 10.40 5.57
C GLY A 88 1.88 9.83 4.22
N GLY A 89 2.11 8.50 4.18
CA GLY A 89 2.51 7.79 2.97
C GLY A 89 1.35 7.50 2.02
N LYS A 90 1.66 6.85 0.90
CA LYS A 90 0.69 6.36 -0.11
C LYS A 90 0.03 5.01 0.29
N ALA A 91 0.45 4.41 1.38
CA ALA A 91 -0.11 3.22 2.04
C ALA A 91 -0.11 1.90 1.24
N ILE A 92 0.58 1.80 0.11
CA ILE A 92 0.63 0.59 -0.73
C ILE A 92 1.16 -0.62 0.07
N THR A 93 2.31 -0.49 0.71
CA THR A 93 2.94 -1.58 1.47
C THR A 93 2.11 -1.99 2.68
N ALA A 94 1.50 -1.02 3.37
CA ALA A 94 0.59 -1.32 4.48
C ALA A 94 -0.66 -2.09 4.00
N SER A 95 -1.18 -1.76 2.80
CA SER A 95 -2.29 -2.49 2.18
C SER A 95 -1.91 -3.95 1.90
N PHE A 96 -0.73 -4.20 1.33
CA PHE A 96 -0.23 -5.57 1.17
C PHE A 96 -0.14 -6.31 2.51
N GLY A 97 0.37 -5.66 3.55
CA GLY A 97 0.42 -6.25 4.90
C GLY A 97 -0.97 -6.67 5.40
N VAL A 98 -1.96 -5.78 5.30
CA VAL A 98 -3.35 -6.07 5.69
C VAL A 98 -3.92 -7.27 4.92
N LEU A 99 -3.75 -7.28 3.59
CA LEU A 99 -4.30 -8.34 2.75
C LEU A 99 -3.60 -9.69 2.96
N LEU A 100 -2.30 -9.72 3.20
CA LEU A 100 -1.56 -10.92 3.61
C LEU A 100 -2.01 -11.42 4.98
N GLY A 101 -2.40 -10.52 5.88
CA GLY A 101 -2.94 -10.86 7.20
C GLY A 101 -4.27 -11.59 7.15
N LEU A 102 -4.98 -11.61 6.02
CA LEU A 102 -6.21 -12.36 5.80
C LEU A 102 -6.00 -13.87 5.61
N PHE A 103 -4.75 -14.37 5.64
CA PHE A 103 -4.51 -15.82 5.48
C PHE A 103 -5.47 -16.66 6.35
N PRO A 104 -6.15 -17.69 5.78
CA PRO A 104 -5.90 -18.34 4.49
C PRO A 104 -6.59 -17.69 3.27
N GLU A 105 -7.40 -16.64 3.42
CA GLU A 105 -8.03 -15.94 2.30
C GLU A 105 -7.03 -15.06 1.54
N MET A 106 -6.29 -15.67 0.61
CA MET A 106 -5.20 -14.99 -0.11
C MET A 106 -5.62 -14.28 -1.39
N ARG A 107 -6.86 -14.50 -1.88
CA ARG A 107 -7.33 -13.88 -3.14
C ARG A 107 -7.12 -12.37 -3.21
N PRO A 108 -7.43 -11.57 -2.16
CA PRO A 108 -7.21 -10.13 -2.21
C PRO A 108 -5.73 -9.76 -2.40
N ALA A 109 -4.81 -10.43 -1.67
CA ALA A 109 -3.38 -10.18 -1.80
C ALA A 109 -2.85 -10.55 -3.19
N VAL A 110 -3.29 -11.69 -3.71
CA VAL A 110 -2.91 -12.19 -5.06
C VAL A 110 -3.40 -11.23 -6.15
N TYR A 111 -4.65 -10.75 -6.10
CA TYR A 111 -5.15 -9.79 -7.08
C TYR A 111 -4.36 -8.48 -7.07
N LEU A 112 -4.09 -7.94 -5.88
CA LEU A 112 -3.30 -6.72 -5.77
C LEU A 112 -1.88 -6.92 -6.33
N ALA A 113 -1.21 -8.01 -5.98
CA ALA A 113 0.12 -8.35 -6.51
C ALA A 113 0.10 -8.54 -8.03
N PHE A 114 -0.87 -9.30 -8.54
CA PHE A 114 -1.02 -9.53 -9.97
C PHE A 114 -1.14 -8.23 -10.76
N PHE A 115 -2.07 -7.34 -10.38
CA PHE A 115 -2.25 -6.07 -11.09
C PHE A 115 -1.06 -5.14 -10.94
N PHE A 116 -0.39 -5.13 -9.78
CA PHE A 116 0.84 -4.34 -9.61
C PHE A 116 1.96 -4.81 -10.54
N ILE A 117 2.19 -6.11 -10.64
CA ILE A 117 3.19 -6.71 -11.53
C ILE A 117 2.79 -6.46 -12.99
N PHE A 118 1.53 -6.73 -13.34
CA PHE A 118 1.01 -6.57 -14.69
C PHE A 118 1.19 -5.14 -15.22
N PHE A 119 0.77 -4.13 -14.42
CA PHE A 119 0.90 -2.72 -14.81
C PHE A 119 2.30 -2.11 -14.55
N SER A 120 3.22 -2.87 -14.00
CA SER A 120 4.61 -2.44 -13.85
C SER A 120 5.54 -3.02 -14.90
N LEU A 121 5.22 -4.21 -15.47
CA LEU A 121 6.12 -4.95 -16.35
C LEU A 121 5.53 -5.22 -17.73
N ILE A 122 4.23 -5.53 -17.85
CA ILE A 122 3.59 -5.94 -19.11
C ILE A 122 2.92 -4.74 -19.77
N VAL A 123 1.90 -4.17 -19.15
CA VAL A 123 1.27 -2.92 -19.61
C VAL A 123 1.73 -1.80 -18.70
N VAL A 124 2.89 -1.24 -18.98
CA VAL A 124 3.53 -0.25 -18.11
C VAL A 124 2.74 1.05 -18.13
N VAL A 125 2.08 1.33 -17.00
CA VAL A 125 1.34 2.58 -16.77
C VAL A 125 2.22 3.55 -16.00
N SER A 126 2.48 4.71 -16.56
CA SER A 126 3.25 5.80 -15.95
C SER A 126 2.43 7.08 -15.93
N PRO A 127 2.61 7.94 -14.95
CA PRO A 127 3.44 7.78 -13.76
C PRO A 127 2.87 6.79 -12.74
N HIS A 128 3.63 6.52 -11.68
CA HIS A 128 3.27 5.59 -10.61
C HIS A 128 1.90 5.88 -9.96
N SER A 129 1.44 7.13 -9.94
CA SER A 129 0.12 7.53 -9.44
C SER A 129 -1.00 6.88 -10.24
N PHE A 130 -0.99 6.98 -11.58
CA PHE A 130 -2.00 6.34 -12.44
C PHE A 130 -1.95 4.82 -12.35
N ARG A 131 -0.74 4.25 -12.35
CA ARG A 131 -0.56 2.80 -12.13
C ARG A 131 -1.27 2.33 -10.87
N SER A 132 -1.05 3.02 -9.76
CA SER A 132 -1.68 2.66 -8.49
C SER A 132 -3.19 2.81 -8.52
N VAL A 133 -3.72 3.86 -9.15
CA VAL A 133 -5.17 4.07 -9.29
C VAL A 133 -5.82 2.90 -10.05
N VAL A 134 -5.27 2.54 -11.22
CA VAL A 134 -5.81 1.43 -12.03
C VAL A 134 -5.68 0.10 -11.28
N THR A 135 -4.52 -0.15 -10.67
CA THR A 135 -4.27 -1.37 -9.90
C THR A 135 -5.26 -1.55 -8.75
N PHE A 136 -5.44 -0.53 -7.91
CA PHE A 136 -6.34 -0.61 -6.76
C PHE A 136 -7.81 -0.62 -7.16
N GLY A 137 -8.17 0.04 -8.26
CA GLY A 137 -9.53 -0.02 -8.82
C GLY A 137 -9.89 -1.43 -9.27
N LEU A 138 -9.04 -2.06 -10.10
CA LEU A 138 -9.27 -3.43 -10.58
C LEU A 138 -9.19 -4.47 -9.45
N PHE A 139 -8.25 -4.30 -8.52
CA PHE A 139 -8.18 -5.12 -7.32
C PHE A 139 -9.50 -5.12 -6.55
N ALA A 140 -10.07 -3.94 -6.27
CA ALA A 140 -11.34 -3.82 -5.53
C ALA A 140 -12.50 -4.47 -6.28
N LEU A 141 -12.58 -4.30 -7.61
CA LEU A 141 -13.57 -4.96 -8.44
C LEU A 141 -13.44 -6.49 -8.39
N CYS A 142 -12.25 -7.05 -8.54
CA CYS A 142 -12.05 -8.49 -8.46
C CYS A 142 -12.45 -9.04 -7.09
N VAL A 143 -12.10 -8.37 -6.00
CA VAL A 143 -12.50 -8.78 -4.65
C VAL A 143 -14.03 -8.76 -4.51
N LEU A 144 -14.69 -7.72 -5.00
CA LEU A 144 -16.14 -7.57 -4.93
C LEU A 144 -16.89 -8.76 -5.57
N PHE A 145 -16.40 -9.26 -6.73
CA PHE A 145 -17.07 -10.34 -7.44
C PHE A 145 -16.66 -11.74 -6.98
N THR A 146 -15.48 -11.93 -6.41
CA THR A 146 -14.91 -13.26 -6.15
C THR A 146 -14.87 -13.65 -4.68
N VAL A 147 -14.72 -12.69 -3.77
CA VAL A 147 -14.70 -12.94 -2.32
C VAL A 147 -16.11 -12.82 -1.76
N LYS A 148 -16.60 -13.85 -1.06
CA LYS A 148 -17.99 -13.91 -0.56
C LYS A 148 -18.14 -13.44 0.90
N VAL A 149 -17.18 -12.65 1.40
CA VAL A 149 -17.17 -12.12 2.77
C VAL A 149 -17.38 -10.60 2.73
N PRO A 150 -18.55 -10.09 3.14
CA PRO A 150 -18.90 -8.67 2.99
C PRO A 150 -17.91 -7.70 3.66
N SER A 151 -17.41 -8.03 4.85
CA SER A 151 -16.42 -7.21 5.54
C SER A 151 -15.11 -7.07 4.76
N ILE A 152 -14.65 -8.16 4.10
CA ILE A 152 -13.46 -8.16 3.26
C ILE A 152 -13.71 -7.36 1.98
N GLN A 153 -14.90 -7.49 1.37
CA GLN A 153 -15.27 -6.68 0.20
C GLN A 153 -15.24 -5.19 0.53
N ILE A 154 -15.95 -4.78 1.59
CA ILE A 154 -16.04 -3.38 2.01
C ILE A 154 -14.67 -2.88 2.47
N GLY A 155 -13.94 -3.65 3.26
CA GLY A 155 -12.58 -3.31 3.72
C GLY A 155 -11.62 -3.09 2.55
N SER A 156 -11.63 -3.99 1.55
CA SER A 156 -10.81 -3.87 0.33
C SER A 156 -11.18 -2.65 -0.49
N PHE A 157 -12.47 -2.35 -0.62
CA PHE A 157 -12.94 -1.13 -1.29
C PHE A 157 -12.44 0.14 -0.56
N LEU A 158 -12.56 0.20 0.76
CA LEU A 158 -12.09 1.32 1.56
C LEU A 158 -10.55 1.48 1.48
N ILE A 159 -9.80 0.37 1.50
CA ILE A 159 -8.35 0.38 1.27
C ILE A 159 -8.03 1.00 -0.09
N ALA A 160 -8.71 0.54 -1.14
CA ALA A 160 -8.53 1.09 -2.50
C ALA A 160 -8.85 2.58 -2.54
N ALA A 161 -9.95 3.02 -1.94
CA ALA A 161 -10.35 4.42 -1.89
C ALA A 161 -9.30 5.30 -1.20
N VAL A 162 -8.76 4.86 -0.05
CA VAL A 162 -7.69 5.58 0.67
C VAL A 162 -6.42 5.70 -0.18
N VAL A 163 -5.98 4.61 -0.81
CA VAL A 163 -4.76 4.63 -1.63
C VAL A 163 -4.94 5.49 -2.87
N ILE A 164 -6.06 5.36 -3.58
CA ILE A 164 -6.39 6.17 -4.77
C ILE A 164 -6.41 7.66 -4.39
N TYR A 165 -7.11 8.02 -3.31
CA TYR A 165 -7.17 9.40 -2.82
C TYR A 165 -5.78 9.97 -2.50
N ARG A 166 -4.92 9.19 -1.83
CA ARG A 166 -3.54 9.61 -1.52
C ARG A 166 -2.68 9.81 -2.77
N HIS A 167 -2.91 9.05 -3.83
CA HIS A 167 -2.21 9.24 -5.10
C HIS A 167 -2.70 10.47 -5.85
N PHE A 168 -3.99 10.79 -5.80
CA PHE A 168 -4.52 12.03 -6.38
C PHE A 168 -3.96 13.28 -5.70
N ILE A 169 -3.96 13.34 -4.37
CA ILE A 169 -3.42 14.50 -3.63
C ILE A 169 -1.92 14.71 -3.88
N LYS A 170 -1.17 13.62 -4.07
CA LYS A 170 0.28 13.66 -4.30
C LYS A 170 0.67 13.60 -5.78
N TYR A 171 -0.29 13.81 -6.66
CA TYR A 171 -0.04 13.83 -8.09
C TYR A 171 0.68 15.13 -8.50
N LEU A 172 1.76 15.01 -9.27
CA LEU A 172 2.63 16.11 -9.67
C LEU A 172 2.31 16.68 -11.06
N GLY A 173 1.18 16.27 -11.69
CA GLY A 173 0.79 16.75 -13.01
C GLY A 173 1.48 16.06 -14.19
N GLU A 174 2.20 14.98 -13.97
CA GLU A 174 2.88 14.23 -15.04
C GLU A 174 1.86 13.57 -15.99
N PRO A 175 2.04 13.65 -17.33
CA PRO A 175 1.10 13.07 -18.28
C PRO A 175 1.05 11.54 -18.19
N LEU A 176 -0.13 10.98 -18.51
CA LEU A 176 -0.31 9.53 -18.60
C LEU A 176 0.43 8.97 -19.82
N HIS A 177 1.29 7.98 -19.59
CA HIS A 177 1.94 7.20 -20.63
C HIS A 177 1.66 5.72 -20.42
N ILE A 178 1.27 5.02 -21.49
CA ILE A 178 1.04 3.58 -21.49
C ILE A 178 1.92 2.96 -22.56
N GLN A 179 2.72 1.97 -22.20
CA GLN A 179 3.58 1.23 -23.14
C GLN A 179 3.51 -0.27 -22.87
N LEU A 180 3.59 -1.07 -23.94
CA LEU A 180 3.70 -2.53 -23.81
C LEU A 180 5.17 -2.88 -23.53
N PHE A 181 5.38 -3.70 -22.53
CA PHE A 181 6.66 -4.15 -21.99
C PHE A 181 7.61 -3.03 -21.55
N LYS A 182 8.25 -3.25 -20.43
CA LYS A 182 9.28 -2.35 -19.94
C LYS A 182 10.54 -2.57 -20.78
N HIS A 183 10.86 -1.67 -21.71
CA HIS A 183 12.17 -1.68 -22.33
C HIS A 183 13.23 -1.37 -21.27
N THR A 184 14.13 -2.33 -21.03
CA THR A 184 15.39 -2.07 -20.33
C THR A 184 16.28 -1.31 -21.30
N ALA A 185 16.39 0.00 -21.08
CA ALA A 185 17.44 0.79 -21.70
C ALA A 185 18.74 0.57 -20.94
#